data_7c84dc3881355ed948fbd13d0b52d16e
#
_entry.id   7c84dc3881355ed948fbd13d0b52d16e
#
_cell.length_a   1.000
_cell.length_b   1.000
_cell.length_c   1.000
_cell.angle_alpha   90.00
_cell.angle_beta   90.00
_cell.angle_gamma   90.00
#
_symmetry.space_group_name_H-M   'P 1'
#
loop_
_entity.id
_entity.type
_entity.pdbx_description
1 polymer ?
#
loop_
_entity_poly.entity_id
_entity_poly.type
_entity_poly.pdbx_seq_one_letter_code
_entity_poly.pdbx_strand_id
1 'polypeptide(L)'
;WTLEKLKKNKVKKTILAVNYMADAFIKRYGKKAYGMKIFYSRDPYPAPETLPLFQRPLRTGGPIKRAEKLIGHKKPFLVLNGDILTNINYAEFMKKHEASDAIATIALHEVEDPSRYGVVELTSEGRIVRFVEKPTREEAPSNLVNAGIYALNPEIFDYIPEGPVSIEHEIFPKLAKEGRLHGYNFQGYWTDIGEPNDYLKANQLLLDLEIKKERLSKNTVLESEAEIHKPCIIGENVTIGSKSKIGPYAAIGENVIVGKGVLVENSIIFPRTIISDFTSIKGAIIGEASMIGRWVKIENGCIVGDHAMIQDNVTLTQGVSVCPSKEVTESVLTPKCLM
;
A
#
# COMPACT_ATOMS: atom_id res chain seq x y z
N TRP A 1 5.65 7.01 2.27
CA TRP A 1 5.13 6.93 3.65
C TRP A 1 6.00 6.04 4.54
N THR A 2 6.09 4.75 4.28
CA THR A 2 6.84 3.78 5.11
C THR A 2 8.30 4.20 5.30
N LEU A 3 9.03 4.53 4.23
CA LEU A 3 10.42 4.97 4.32
C LEU A 3 10.57 6.28 5.11
N GLU A 4 9.62 7.19 4.98
CA GLU A 4 9.61 8.43 5.76
C GLU A 4 9.40 8.17 7.27
N LYS A 5 8.49 7.26 7.62
CA LYS A 5 8.31 6.82 9.01
C LYS A 5 9.52 6.11 9.56
N LEU A 6 10.16 5.23 8.80
CA LEU A 6 11.41 4.58 9.19
C LEU A 6 12.51 5.62 9.49
N LYS A 7 12.62 6.67 8.68
CA LYS A 7 13.52 7.80 8.96
C LYS A 7 13.19 8.49 10.28
N LYS A 8 11.91 8.80 10.55
CA LYS A 8 11.47 9.42 11.81
C LYS A 8 11.83 8.53 13.02
N ASN A 9 11.85 7.22 12.86
CA ASN A 9 12.29 6.24 13.86
C ASN A 9 13.82 5.97 13.83
N LYS A 10 14.62 6.86 13.22
CA LYS A 10 16.10 6.82 13.19
C LYS A 10 16.69 5.57 12.52
N VAL A 11 15.96 4.88 11.66
CA VAL A 11 16.48 3.79 10.85
C VAL A 11 17.54 4.33 9.89
N LYS A 12 18.70 3.67 9.82
CA LYS A 12 19.85 4.10 9.02
C LYS A 12 20.03 3.30 7.74
N LYS A 13 19.51 2.07 7.72
CA LYS A 13 19.67 1.10 6.64
C LYS A 13 18.34 0.43 6.38
N THR A 14 17.94 0.35 5.12
CA THR A 14 16.76 -0.37 4.67
C THR A 14 17.14 -1.30 3.52
N ILE A 15 16.60 -2.51 3.54
CA ILE A 15 16.74 -3.48 2.46
C ILE A 15 15.36 -3.61 1.82
N LEU A 16 15.25 -3.32 0.54
CA LEU A 16 14.04 -3.54 -0.23
C LEU A 16 14.13 -4.92 -0.89
N ALA A 17 13.31 -5.84 -0.42
CA ALA A 17 13.09 -7.12 -1.09
C ALA A 17 12.12 -6.87 -2.25
N VAL A 18 12.60 -6.99 -3.48
CA VAL A 18 11.87 -6.61 -4.69
C VAL A 18 11.88 -7.73 -5.73
N ASN A 19 10.76 -7.86 -6.42
CA ASN A 19 10.55 -8.81 -7.49
C ASN A 19 10.06 -8.08 -8.74
N TYR A 20 8.75 -8.06 -8.97
CA TYR A 20 8.13 -7.35 -10.07
C TYR A 20 8.45 -5.85 -10.01
N MET A 21 8.72 -5.24 -11.14
CA MET A 21 9.09 -3.82 -11.25
C MET A 21 10.29 -3.37 -10.40
N ALA A 22 11.21 -4.27 -10.06
CA ALA A 22 12.40 -3.97 -9.25
C ALA A 22 13.18 -2.75 -9.76
N ASP A 23 13.31 -2.60 -11.08
CA ASP A 23 14.03 -1.48 -11.70
C ASP A 23 13.35 -0.12 -11.47
N ALA A 24 12.02 -0.09 -11.38
CA ALA A 24 11.27 1.13 -11.02
C ALA A 24 11.61 1.57 -9.59
N PHE A 25 11.66 0.64 -8.63
CA PHE A 25 12.09 0.93 -7.27
C PHE A 25 13.54 1.43 -7.21
N ILE A 26 14.44 0.79 -7.94
CA ILE A 26 15.86 1.17 -7.98
C ILE A 26 16.03 2.57 -8.60
N LYS A 27 15.31 2.84 -9.69
CA LYS A 27 15.31 4.16 -10.35
C LYS A 27 14.75 5.25 -9.41
N ARG A 28 13.68 4.93 -8.64
CA ARG A 28 13.02 5.89 -7.74
C ARG A 28 13.86 6.22 -6.51
N TYR A 29 14.44 5.23 -5.86
CA TYR A 29 15.08 5.40 -4.54
C TYR A 29 16.60 5.37 -4.58
N GLY A 30 17.24 4.82 -5.61
CA GLY A 30 18.68 4.72 -5.73
C GLY A 30 19.34 4.01 -4.56
N LYS A 31 20.58 4.37 -4.24
CA LYS A 31 21.35 3.80 -3.11
C LYS A 31 21.13 4.55 -1.79
N LYS A 32 20.39 5.67 -1.80
CA LYS A 32 20.12 6.50 -0.62
C LYS A 32 18.81 7.26 -0.79
N ALA A 33 17.88 7.06 0.14
CA ALA A 33 16.63 7.77 0.17
C ALA A 33 16.29 8.17 1.62
N TYR A 34 15.66 9.32 1.81
CA TYR A 34 15.30 9.86 3.12
C TYR A 34 16.44 9.88 4.15
N GLY A 35 17.70 9.99 3.71
CA GLY A 35 18.88 9.95 4.59
C GLY A 35 19.31 8.53 5.03
N MET A 36 18.62 7.48 4.60
CA MET A 36 18.95 6.08 4.84
C MET A 36 19.72 5.47 3.67
N LYS A 37 20.59 4.48 3.96
CA LYS A 37 21.20 3.64 2.93
C LYS A 37 20.17 2.61 2.48
N ILE A 38 19.95 2.50 1.17
CA ILE A 38 19.03 1.55 0.55
C ILE A 38 19.83 0.43 -0.13
N PHE A 39 19.49 -0.79 0.20
CA PHE A 39 19.98 -2.01 -0.43
C PHE A 39 18.83 -2.73 -1.09
N TYR A 40 19.12 -3.56 -2.07
CA TYR A 40 18.10 -4.32 -2.80
C TYR A 40 18.43 -5.81 -2.72
N SER A 41 17.45 -6.60 -2.28
CA SER A 41 17.43 -8.04 -2.43
C SER A 41 16.44 -8.37 -3.54
N ARG A 42 16.95 -8.86 -4.68
CA ARG A 42 16.10 -9.19 -5.82
C ARG A 42 15.71 -10.66 -5.78
N ASP A 43 14.43 -10.92 -5.81
CA ASP A 43 13.94 -12.26 -6.04
C ASP A 43 14.16 -12.68 -7.51
N PRO A 44 14.27 -13.99 -7.80
CA PRO A 44 14.19 -14.46 -9.17
C PRO A 44 12.89 -13.99 -9.81
N TYR A 45 12.95 -13.66 -11.10
CA TYR A 45 11.77 -13.18 -11.84
C TYR A 45 10.61 -14.20 -11.71
N PRO A 46 9.33 -13.73 -11.73
CA PRO A 46 8.21 -14.65 -11.70
C PRO A 46 8.31 -15.61 -12.87
N ALA A 47 8.47 -16.83 -12.55
CA ALA A 47 8.64 -17.89 -13.51
C ALA A 47 7.31 -18.68 -13.61
N PRO A 48 6.93 -19.20 -14.79
CA PRO A 48 5.82 -20.13 -14.93
C PRO A 48 5.95 -21.28 -13.92
N GLU A 49 4.84 -21.84 -13.48
CA GLU A 49 4.80 -22.99 -12.55
C GLU A 49 5.62 -24.20 -13.00
N THR A 50 5.93 -24.27 -14.29
CA THR A 50 6.80 -25.28 -14.92
C THR A 50 8.27 -25.14 -14.58
N LEU A 51 8.70 -24.04 -13.95
CA LEU A 51 10.11 -23.84 -13.64
C LEU A 51 10.53 -24.47 -12.32
N PRO A 52 11.83 -24.84 -12.19
CA PRO A 52 12.40 -25.40 -10.97
C PRO A 52 12.11 -24.51 -9.75
N LEU A 53 11.97 -25.11 -8.56
CA LEU A 53 11.63 -24.46 -7.29
C LEU A 53 12.43 -23.18 -7.00
N PHE A 54 13.73 -23.16 -7.36
CA PHE A 54 14.61 -22.01 -7.14
C PHE A 54 14.31 -20.78 -8.04
N GLN A 55 13.44 -20.94 -9.03
CA GLN A 55 12.99 -19.86 -9.93
C GLN A 55 11.56 -19.40 -9.65
N ARG A 56 10.86 -20.00 -8.68
CA ARG A 56 9.50 -19.63 -8.28
C ARG A 56 9.51 -18.41 -7.34
N PRO A 57 8.40 -17.66 -7.25
CA PRO A 57 8.26 -16.59 -6.26
C PRO A 57 8.55 -17.11 -4.85
N LEU A 58 9.38 -16.38 -4.10
CA LEU A 58 9.89 -16.83 -2.81
C LEU A 58 8.86 -16.76 -1.67
N ARG A 59 7.61 -16.35 -1.94
CA ARG A 59 6.55 -16.09 -0.96
C ARG A 59 6.99 -15.03 0.07
N THR A 60 6.62 -15.16 1.34
CA THR A 60 6.85 -14.14 2.38
C THR A 60 8.10 -14.37 3.21
N GLY A 61 8.50 -15.62 3.46
CA GLY A 61 9.69 -15.97 4.23
C GLY A 61 10.96 -16.01 3.40
N GLY A 62 10.88 -16.50 2.15
CA GLY A 62 12.04 -16.64 1.28
C GLY A 62 12.79 -15.35 1.00
N PRO A 63 12.14 -14.19 0.75
CA PRO A 63 12.81 -12.90 0.62
C PRO A 63 13.59 -12.49 1.86
N ILE A 64 13.12 -12.85 3.05
CA ILE A 64 13.82 -12.59 4.33
C ILE A 64 15.12 -13.43 4.36
N LYS A 65 15.03 -14.73 4.06
CA LYS A 65 16.19 -15.62 3.98
C LYS A 65 17.21 -15.13 2.96
N ARG A 66 16.75 -14.75 1.77
CA ARG A 66 17.61 -14.22 0.71
C ARG A 66 18.36 -12.95 1.11
N ALA A 67 17.74 -12.12 1.95
CA ALA A 67 18.35 -10.90 2.46
C ALA A 67 19.32 -11.13 3.64
N GLU A 68 19.47 -12.35 4.14
CA GLU A 68 20.27 -12.73 5.32
C GLU A 68 21.68 -12.12 5.32
N LYS A 69 22.42 -12.26 4.22
CA LYS A 69 23.79 -11.69 4.09
C LYS A 69 23.81 -10.15 4.17
N LEU A 70 22.72 -9.51 3.73
CA LEU A 70 22.58 -8.06 3.82
C LEU A 70 22.15 -7.61 5.22
N ILE A 71 21.31 -8.39 5.90
CA ILE A 71 20.83 -8.13 7.26
C ILE A 71 21.95 -8.36 8.26
N GLY A 72 22.57 -9.54 8.23
CA GLY A 72 23.60 -10.01 9.17
C GLY A 72 22.99 -10.62 10.43
N HIS A 73 23.86 -11.18 11.31
CA HIS A 73 23.45 -12.00 12.47
C HIS A 73 23.68 -11.33 13.83
N LYS A 74 23.90 -9.99 13.85
CA LYS A 74 24.36 -9.34 15.10
C LYS A 74 23.27 -8.73 15.95
N LYS A 75 22.13 -8.37 15.37
CA LYS A 75 21.07 -7.61 16.05
C LYS A 75 19.70 -7.99 15.52
N PRO A 76 18.67 -7.86 16.33
CA PRO A 76 17.29 -7.91 15.88
C PRO A 76 17.03 -6.89 14.75
N PHE A 77 16.07 -7.21 13.90
CA PHE A 77 15.71 -6.38 12.75
C PHE A 77 14.21 -6.36 12.51
N LEU A 78 13.74 -5.31 11.84
CA LEU A 78 12.35 -5.15 11.43
C LEU A 78 12.15 -5.73 10.04
N VAL A 79 11.00 -6.38 9.84
CA VAL A 79 10.44 -6.75 8.55
C VAL A 79 9.07 -6.13 8.43
N LEU A 80 8.77 -5.55 7.26
CA LEU A 80 7.52 -4.85 7.00
C LEU A 80 7.01 -5.24 5.62
N ASN A 81 5.74 -5.58 5.52
CA ASN A 81 5.06 -5.63 4.24
C ASN A 81 5.00 -4.22 3.64
N GLY A 82 5.26 -4.10 2.34
CA GLY A 82 5.42 -2.81 1.68
C GLY A 82 4.13 -2.03 1.46
N ASP A 83 3.00 -2.70 1.56
CA ASP A 83 1.63 -2.25 1.33
C ASP A 83 0.85 -1.91 2.61
N ILE A 84 1.52 -1.84 3.75
CA ILE A 84 0.91 -1.49 5.04
C ILE A 84 1.01 0.01 5.31
N LEU A 85 -0.13 0.63 5.61
CA LEU A 85 -0.23 1.98 6.14
C LEU A 85 -0.55 1.94 7.63
N THR A 86 0.30 2.53 8.48
CA THR A 86 0.14 2.49 9.94
C THR A 86 0.84 3.65 10.63
N ASN A 87 0.46 3.92 11.86
CA ASN A 87 1.16 4.85 12.76
C ASN A 87 1.90 4.15 13.91
N ILE A 88 2.11 2.84 13.86
CA ILE A 88 2.87 2.11 14.88
C ILE A 88 4.19 2.80 15.23
N ASN A 89 4.55 2.78 16.50
CA ASN A 89 5.86 3.24 16.99
C ASN A 89 6.89 2.10 16.87
N TYR A 90 7.68 2.10 15.79
CA TYR A 90 8.68 1.06 15.56
C TYR A 90 9.74 0.96 16.64
N ALA A 91 10.13 2.07 17.27
CA ALA A 91 11.13 2.05 18.35
C ALA A 91 10.60 1.35 19.61
N GLU A 92 9.35 1.62 19.96
CA GLU A 92 8.68 0.94 21.08
C GLU A 92 8.47 -0.55 20.79
N PHE A 93 8.02 -0.88 19.58
CA PHE A 93 7.85 -2.24 19.11
C PHE A 93 9.15 -3.06 19.22
N MET A 94 10.26 -2.51 18.71
CA MET A 94 11.59 -3.14 18.85
C MET A 94 12.00 -3.32 20.30
N LYS A 95 11.80 -2.29 21.15
CA LYS A 95 12.13 -2.37 22.58
C LYS A 95 11.34 -3.50 23.28
N LYS A 96 10.07 -3.68 22.92
CA LYS A 96 9.25 -4.80 23.45
C LYS A 96 9.76 -6.14 23.01
N HIS A 97 10.14 -6.28 21.74
CA HIS A 97 10.76 -7.49 21.23
C HIS A 97 12.09 -7.82 21.95
N GLU A 98 12.98 -6.84 22.08
CA GLU A 98 14.29 -7.02 22.75
C GLU A 98 14.16 -7.37 24.25
N ALA A 99 13.04 -7.01 24.89
CA ALA A 99 12.74 -7.34 26.28
C ALA A 99 12.11 -8.74 26.45
N SER A 100 11.78 -9.43 25.36
CA SER A 100 11.19 -10.76 25.34
C SER A 100 12.22 -11.85 25.03
N ASP A 101 11.87 -13.11 25.28
CA ASP A 101 12.62 -14.30 24.86
C ASP A 101 12.24 -14.80 23.47
N ALA A 102 11.46 -14.03 22.72
CA ALA A 102 10.93 -14.42 21.42
C ALA A 102 12.00 -14.43 20.32
N ILE A 103 11.90 -15.36 19.38
CA ILE A 103 12.62 -15.31 18.10
C ILE A 103 11.92 -14.33 17.16
N ALA A 104 10.60 -14.28 17.23
CA ALA A 104 9.79 -13.35 16.44
C ALA A 104 8.69 -12.70 17.30
N THR A 105 8.47 -11.42 17.08
CA THR A 105 7.31 -10.69 17.60
C THR A 105 6.53 -10.12 16.42
N ILE A 106 5.22 -10.37 16.39
CA ILE A 106 4.30 -9.88 15.38
C ILE A 106 3.57 -8.65 15.94
N ALA A 107 3.55 -7.56 15.19
CA ALA A 107 2.63 -6.46 15.48
C ALA A 107 1.21 -6.89 15.14
N LEU A 108 0.28 -6.65 16.07
CA LEU A 108 -1.11 -7.08 15.98
C LEU A 108 -2.02 -5.86 15.99
N HIS A 109 -3.10 -5.95 15.23
CA HIS A 109 -4.15 -4.95 15.21
C HIS A 109 -5.52 -5.60 15.35
N GLU A 110 -6.45 -4.93 16.02
CA GLU A 110 -7.81 -5.42 16.19
C GLU A 110 -8.69 -4.96 15.02
N VAL A 111 -9.43 -5.88 14.41
CA VAL A 111 -10.32 -5.62 13.28
C VAL A 111 -11.70 -6.22 13.51
N GLU A 112 -12.72 -5.69 12.83
CA GLU A 112 -14.11 -6.23 12.92
C GLU A 112 -14.25 -7.58 12.20
N ASP A 113 -13.61 -7.73 11.04
CA ASP A 113 -13.61 -8.98 10.26
C ASP A 113 -12.18 -9.48 10.04
N PRO A 114 -11.76 -10.53 10.77
CA PRO A 114 -10.41 -11.06 10.69
C PRO A 114 -10.18 -12.04 9.53
N SER A 115 -11.21 -12.43 8.78
CA SER A 115 -11.16 -13.53 7.80
C SER A 115 -10.16 -13.36 6.66
N ARG A 116 -9.76 -12.11 6.37
CA ARG A 116 -8.78 -11.79 5.32
C ARG A 116 -7.31 -11.92 5.75
N TYR A 117 -7.05 -12.15 7.04
CA TYR A 117 -5.73 -12.00 7.65
C TYR A 117 -5.32 -13.23 8.46
N GLY A 118 -4.05 -13.31 8.83
CA GLY A 118 -3.59 -14.24 9.85
C GLY A 118 -4.10 -13.79 11.22
N VAL A 119 -4.74 -14.68 11.96
CA VAL A 119 -5.36 -14.41 13.26
C VAL A 119 -4.61 -15.13 14.36
N VAL A 120 -4.46 -14.49 15.51
CA VAL A 120 -3.70 -15.04 16.63
C VAL A 120 -4.53 -15.17 17.90
N GLU A 121 -4.13 -16.12 18.73
CA GLU A 121 -4.58 -16.24 20.13
C GLU A 121 -3.38 -15.97 21.04
N LEU A 122 -3.57 -15.08 22.04
CA LEU A 122 -2.54 -14.65 22.97
C LEU A 122 -2.77 -15.18 24.37
N THR A 123 -1.69 -15.46 25.08
CA THR A 123 -1.73 -15.54 26.56
C THR A 123 -1.77 -14.14 27.17
N SER A 124 -2.05 -14.05 28.47
CA SER A 124 -1.96 -12.80 29.25
C SER A 124 -0.58 -12.15 29.21
N GLU A 125 0.46 -12.93 28.95
CA GLU A 125 1.87 -12.50 28.87
C GLU A 125 2.27 -12.04 27.46
N GLY A 126 1.33 -12.12 26.47
CA GLY A 126 1.57 -11.72 25.09
C GLY A 126 2.25 -12.78 24.22
N ARG A 127 2.33 -14.05 24.68
CA ARG A 127 2.79 -15.16 23.84
C ARG A 127 1.69 -15.58 22.87
N ILE A 128 2.02 -15.80 21.61
CA ILE A 128 1.09 -16.37 20.63
C ILE A 128 1.08 -17.89 20.80
N VAL A 129 -0.07 -18.44 21.19
CA VAL A 129 -0.27 -19.89 21.36
C VAL A 129 -0.89 -20.54 20.13
N ARG A 130 -1.59 -19.75 19.32
CA ARG A 130 -2.20 -20.21 18.08
C ARG A 130 -2.09 -19.13 17.01
N PHE A 131 -1.72 -19.55 15.80
CA PHE A 131 -1.70 -18.71 14.59
C PHE A 131 -2.48 -19.43 13.50
N VAL A 132 -3.50 -18.79 12.93
CA VAL A 132 -4.35 -19.35 11.87
C VAL A 132 -4.40 -18.34 10.72
N GLU A 133 -3.92 -18.76 9.56
CA GLU A 133 -3.90 -17.89 8.36
C GLU A 133 -5.26 -17.96 7.65
N LYS A 134 -5.88 -16.80 7.48
CA LYS A 134 -7.16 -16.58 6.77
C LYS A 134 -8.27 -17.57 7.18
N PRO A 135 -8.60 -17.64 8.47
CA PRO A 135 -9.68 -18.51 8.94
C PRO A 135 -11.04 -18.02 8.43
N THR A 136 -12.05 -18.88 8.46
CA THR A 136 -13.43 -18.37 8.43
C THR A 136 -13.70 -17.55 9.70
N ARG A 137 -14.76 -16.73 9.69
CA ARG A 137 -15.08 -15.88 10.84
C ARG A 137 -15.39 -16.71 12.10
N GLU A 138 -16.00 -17.87 11.89
CA GLU A 138 -16.36 -18.83 12.96
C GLU A 138 -15.13 -19.55 13.53
N GLU A 139 -14.10 -19.75 12.73
CA GLU A 139 -12.86 -20.43 13.14
C GLU A 139 -11.80 -19.48 13.70
N ALA A 140 -12.00 -18.17 13.55
CA ALA A 140 -11.08 -17.16 14.02
C ALA A 140 -10.98 -17.18 15.55
N PRO A 141 -9.78 -17.42 16.13
CA PRO A 141 -9.62 -17.51 17.57
C PRO A 141 -9.79 -16.15 18.29
N SER A 142 -9.71 -15.06 17.56
CA SER A 142 -9.87 -13.70 18.08
C SER A 142 -10.08 -12.70 16.93
N ASN A 143 -10.15 -11.40 17.26
CA ASN A 143 -10.13 -10.30 16.28
C ASN A 143 -8.74 -9.67 16.10
N LEU A 144 -7.70 -10.24 16.72
CA LEU A 144 -6.33 -9.76 16.61
C LEU A 144 -5.66 -10.35 15.37
N VAL A 145 -5.34 -9.49 14.41
CA VAL A 145 -4.76 -9.90 13.14
C VAL A 145 -3.27 -9.55 13.04
N ASN A 146 -2.56 -10.34 12.28
CA ASN A 146 -1.19 -10.07 11.86
C ASN A 146 -1.14 -8.78 11.02
N ALA A 147 -0.48 -7.76 11.55
CA ALA A 147 -0.38 -6.47 10.90
C ALA A 147 0.69 -6.40 9.78
N GLY A 148 1.35 -7.51 9.44
CA GLY A 148 2.40 -7.53 8.41
C GLY A 148 3.69 -6.81 8.82
N ILE A 149 3.95 -6.72 10.13
CA ILE A 149 5.11 -6.03 10.71
C ILE A 149 5.72 -6.94 11.76
N TYR A 150 7.00 -7.26 11.61
CA TYR A 150 7.68 -8.21 12.46
C TYR A 150 8.97 -7.64 13.02
N ALA A 151 9.26 -7.95 14.27
CA ALA A 151 10.58 -7.83 14.86
C ALA A 151 11.17 -9.23 15.02
N LEU A 152 12.33 -9.47 14.42
CA LEU A 152 12.93 -10.79 14.30
C LEU A 152 14.34 -10.78 14.87
N ASN A 153 14.67 -11.82 15.66
CA ASN A 153 16.02 -12.13 16.04
C ASN A 153 16.74 -12.87 14.88
N PRO A 154 18.07 -12.77 14.73
CA PRO A 154 18.82 -13.49 13.70
C PRO A 154 18.65 -15.00 13.70
N GLU A 155 18.31 -15.62 14.84
CA GLU A 155 17.96 -17.04 14.97
C GLU A 155 16.82 -17.46 14.01
N ILE A 156 16.01 -16.53 13.54
CA ILE A 156 14.94 -16.81 12.55
C ILE A 156 15.48 -17.44 11.27
N PHE A 157 16.74 -17.18 10.90
CA PHE A 157 17.35 -17.73 9.71
C PHE A 157 17.60 -19.24 9.79
N ASP A 158 17.65 -19.81 11.01
CA ASP A 158 17.76 -21.26 11.22
C ASP A 158 16.41 -21.96 10.98
N TYR A 159 15.32 -21.20 11.03
CA TYR A 159 13.96 -21.69 10.79
C TYR A 159 13.52 -21.55 9.34
N ILE A 160 14.04 -20.55 8.62
CA ILE A 160 13.65 -20.26 7.24
C ILE A 160 14.58 -21.00 6.27
N PRO A 161 14.09 -22.02 5.54
CA PRO A 161 14.90 -22.71 4.53
C PRO A 161 15.13 -21.83 3.30
N GLU A 162 16.05 -22.23 2.45
CA GLU A 162 16.25 -21.64 1.14
C GLU A 162 15.07 -21.94 0.21
N GLY A 163 14.67 -20.96 -0.61
CA GLY A 163 13.61 -21.10 -1.61
C GLY A 163 12.25 -20.56 -1.19
N PRO A 164 11.18 -21.00 -1.84
CA PRO A 164 9.82 -20.52 -1.57
C PRO A 164 9.30 -21.02 -0.23
N VAL A 165 9.06 -20.12 0.71
CA VAL A 165 8.51 -20.43 2.04
C VAL A 165 7.59 -19.31 2.51
N SER A 166 6.46 -19.66 3.13
CA SER A 166 5.58 -18.70 3.80
C SER A 166 5.93 -18.62 5.28
N ILE A 167 6.26 -17.42 5.74
CA ILE A 167 6.54 -17.21 7.16
C ILE A 167 5.28 -17.45 8.01
N GLU A 168 4.11 -17.12 7.49
CA GLU A 168 2.81 -17.24 8.17
C GLU A 168 2.31 -18.68 8.28
N HIS A 169 2.49 -19.47 7.22
CA HIS A 169 2.00 -20.84 7.18
C HIS A 169 2.99 -21.85 7.78
N GLU A 170 4.29 -21.59 7.66
CA GLU A 170 5.32 -22.58 7.93
C GLU A 170 6.16 -22.26 9.17
N ILE A 171 6.49 -20.98 9.39
CA ILE A 171 7.44 -20.57 10.42
C ILE A 171 6.72 -20.11 11.71
N PHE A 172 5.77 -19.20 11.62
CA PHE A 172 5.07 -18.69 12.80
C PHE A 172 4.31 -19.79 13.57
N PRO A 173 3.60 -20.73 12.93
CA PRO A 173 2.97 -21.83 13.67
C PRO A 173 3.98 -22.74 14.40
N LYS A 174 5.18 -22.92 13.85
CA LYS A 174 6.26 -23.66 14.50
C LYS A 174 6.77 -22.91 15.72
N LEU A 175 7.09 -21.62 15.59
CA LEU A 175 7.54 -20.78 16.70
C LEU A 175 6.47 -20.65 17.80
N ALA A 176 5.20 -20.61 17.45
CA ALA A 176 4.10 -20.58 18.42
C ALA A 176 4.09 -21.86 19.27
N LYS A 177 4.22 -23.05 18.66
CA LYS A 177 4.31 -24.33 19.36
C LYS A 177 5.52 -24.44 20.29
N GLU A 178 6.63 -23.79 19.93
CA GLU A 178 7.86 -23.73 20.71
C GLU A 178 7.84 -22.63 21.79
N GLY A 179 6.75 -21.84 21.87
CA GLY A 179 6.65 -20.71 22.80
C GLY A 179 7.57 -19.52 22.49
N ARG A 180 8.10 -19.46 21.26
CA ARG A 180 9.09 -18.46 20.81
C ARG A 180 8.49 -17.38 19.91
N LEU A 181 7.14 -17.27 19.84
CA LEU A 181 6.41 -16.27 19.08
C LEU A 181 5.61 -15.38 20.03
N HIS A 182 5.82 -14.06 19.94
CA HIS A 182 5.08 -13.08 20.74
C HIS A 182 4.23 -12.17 19.86
N GLY A 183 3.20 -11.59 20.44
CA GLY A 183 2.34 -10.58 19.85
C GLY A 183 2.51 -9.22 20.54
N TYR A 184 2.46 -8.17 19.76
CA TYR A 184 2.43 -6.79 20.24
C TYR A 184 1.19 -6.10 19.69
N ASN A 185 0.12 -6.05 20.49
CA ASN A 185 -1.09 -5.32 20.12
C ASN A 185 -0.85 -3.80 20.27
N PHE A 186 -0.89 -3.06 19.16
CA PHE A 186 -0.70 -1.61 19.16
C PHE A 186 -2.01 -0.87 18.90
N GLN A 187 -2.08 0.32 19.46
CA GLN A 187 -3.19 1.24 19.24
C GLN A 187 -2.85 2.24 18.14
N GLY A 188 -3.84 2.58 17.31
CA GLY A 188 -3.67 3.53 16.24
C GLY A 188 -4.40 3.11 14.98
N TYR A 189 -3.97 3.62 13.83
CA TYR A 189 -4.51 3.16 12.57
C TYR A 189 -3.58 2.14 11.90
N TRP A 190 -4.22 1.22 11.23
CA TRP A 190 -3.60 0.22 10.39
C TRP A 190 -4.52 -0.10 9.22
N THR A 191 -3.97 -0.22 8.03
CA THR A 191 -4.69 -0.71 6.86
C THR A 191 -3.71 -1.36 5.90
N ASP A 192 -4.12 -2.49 5.35
CA ASP A 192 -3.53 -3.15 4.22
C ASP A 192 -4.05 -2.48 2.93
N ILE A 193 -3.15 -2.18 2.00
CA ILE A 193 -3.49 -1.53 0.71
C ILE A 193 -3.38 -2.57 -0.41
N GLY A 194 -4.01 -3.72 -0.20
CA GLY A 194 -3.97 -4.85 -1.13
C GLY A 194 -4.88 -4.69 -2.36
N GLU A 195 -5.92 -3.86 -2.26
CA GLU A 195 -6.90 -3.65 -3.31
C GLU A 195 -7.10 -2.15 -3.61
N PRO A 196 -7.55 -1.78 -4.83
CA PRO A 196 -7.79 -0.38 -5.19
C PRO A 196 -8.75 0.37 -4.26
N ASN A 197 -9.78 -0.30 -3.76
CA ASN A 197 -10.70 0.29 -2.79
C ASN A 197 -10.03 0.57 -1.44
N ASP A 198 -9.09 -0.29 -1.02
CA ASP A 198 -8.31 -0.07 0.20
C ASP A 198 -7.37 1.13 0.02
N TYR A 199 -6.84 1.34 -1.20
CA TYR A 199 -6.03 2.51 -1.53
C TYR A 199 -6.84 3.83 -1.43
N LEU A 200 -8.09 3.85 -1.92
CA LEU A 200 -8.99 5.00 -1.76
C LEU A 200 -9.32 5.27 -0.29
N LYS A 201 -9.64 4.22 0.49
CA LYS A 201 -9.89 4.34 1.93
C LYS A 201 -8.65 4.82 2.70
N ALA A 202 -7.47 4.33 2.34
CA ALA A 202 -6.21 4.79 2.92
C ALA A 202 -5.95 6.28 2.61
N ASN A 203 -6.31 6.75 1.40
CA ASN A 203 -6.25 8.16 1.05
C ASN A 203 -7.19 9.00 1.93
N GLN A 204 -8.46 8.58 2.10
CA GLN A 204 -9.41 9.26 3.01
C GLN A 204 -8.86 9.34 4.43
N LEU A 205 -8.38 8.20 4.98
CA LEU A 205 -7.82 8.13 6.32
C LEU A 205 -6.65 9.12 6.51
N LEU A 206 -5.74 9.20 5.54
CA LEU A 206 -4.61 10.13 5.61
C LEU A 206 -5.05 11.58 5.49
N LEU A 207 -6.04 11.88 4.66
CA LEU A 207 -6.58 13.23 4.53
C LEU A 207 -7.25 13.68 5.83
N ASP A 208 -7.98 12.81 6.52
CA ASP A 208 -8.62 13.11 7.80
C ASP A 208 -7.61 13.29 8.95
N LEU A 209 -6.61 12.41 9.02
CA LEU A 209 -5.67 12.38 10.16
C LEU A 209 -4.53 13.38 10.04
N GLU A 210 -3.95 13.49 8.86
CA GLU A 210 -2.68 14.22 8.67
C GLU A 210 -2.88 15.60 8.03
N ILE A 211 -3.93 15.78 7.25
CA ILE A 211 -4.15 17.01 6.48
C ILE A 211 -5.25 17.87 7.10
N LYS A 212 -6.39 17.30 7.48
CA LYS A 212 -7.55 17.96 8.12
C LYS A 212 -8.07 19.25 7.44
N LYS A 213 -7.37 19.71 6.40
CA LYS A 213 -7.60 20.95 5.66
C LYS A 213 -7.34 20.73 4.17
N GLU A 214 -7.49 21.74 3.38
CA GLU A 214 -6.90 21.77 2.04
C GLU A 214 -5.40 21.97 2.16
N ARG A 215 -4.64 21.25 1.34
CA ARG A 215 -3.21 21.51 1.15
C ARG A 215 -3.00 21.81 -0.33
N LEU A 216 -2.84 23.08 -0.64
CA LEU A 216 -2.47 23.56 -1.96
C LEU A 216 -0.95 23.71 -2.03
N SER A 217 -0.37 23.13 -3.05
CA SER A 217 1.06 23.31 -3.30
C SER A 217 1.33 24.64 -4.05
N LYS A 218 2.59 25.02 -4.11
CA LYS A 218 3.03 26.21 -4.86
C LYS A 218 2.63 26.10 -6.35
N ASN A 219 2.37 27.25 -6.96
CA ASN A 219 2.01 27.35 -8.37
C ASN A 219 0.69 26.65 -8.76
N THR A 220 -0.23 26.41 -7.81
CA THR A 220 -1.59 26.01 -8.14
C THR A 220 -2.36 27.22 -8.65
N VAL A 221 -2.96 27.10 -9.84
CA VAL A 221 -3.81 28.13 -10.45
C VAL A 221 -5.27 27.72 -10.30
N LEU A 222 -6.05 28.59 -9.66
CA LEU A 222 -7.50 28.44 -9.57
C LEU A 222 -8.15 29.51 -10.43
N GLU A 223 -8.93 29.12 -11.43
CA GLU A 223 -9.71 30.05 -12.22
C GLU A 223 -10.98 30.52 -11.49
N SER A 224 -11.71 31.46 -12.08
CA SER A 224 -12.91 32.04 -11.48
C SER A 224 -13.98 31.00 -11.10
N GLU A 225 -14.58 31.15 -9.94
CA GLU A 225 -15.62 30.24 -9.43
C GLU A 225 -15.20 28.78 -9.24
N ALA A 226 -13.87 28.48 -9.22
CA ALA A 226 -13.39 27.15 -8.83
C ALA A 226 -13.53 26.96 -7.32
N GLU A 227 -14.08 25.83 -6.89
CA GLU A 227 -14.34 25.51 -5.50
C GLU A 227 -13.47 24.33 -5.03
N ILE A 228 -12.87 24.46 -3.84
CA ILE A 228 -12.10 23.40 -3.21
C ILE A 228 -12.81 22.95 -1.94
N HIS A 229 -13.25 21.69 -1.90
CA HIS A 229 -13.93 21.09 -0.77
C HIS A 229 -12.98 20.21 0.05
N LYS A 230 -12.89 20.49 1.35
CA LYS A 230 -12.00 19.82 2.30
C LYS A 230 -12.57 18.47 2.78
N PRO A 231 -11.73 17.49 3.17
CA PRO A 231 -10.26 17.52 3.07
C PRO A 231 -9.79 17.17 1.63
N CYS A 232 -8.72 17.80 1.17
CA CYS A 232 -8.10 17.50 -0.12
C CYS A 232 -6.62 17.90 -0.15
N ILE A 233 -5.88 17.34 -1.09
CA ILE A 233 -4.48 17.70 -1.38
C ILE A 233 -4.32 17.94 -2.88
N ILE A 234 -3.62 19.02 -3.23
CA ILE A 234 -3.36 19.42 -4.61
C ILE A 234 -1.84 19.61 -4.78
N GLY A 235 -1.27 18.90 -5.73
CA GLY A 235 0.14 18.90 -6.07
C GLY A 235 0.63 20.20 -6.71
N GLU A 236 1.92 20.23 -7.08
CA GLU A 236 2.53 21.41 -7.70
C GLU A 236 2.09 21.58 -9.16
N ASN A 237 2.06 22.84 -9.62
CA ASN A 237 1.75 23.22 -11.00
C ASN A 237 0.41 22.66 -11.50
N VAL A 238 -0.60 22.61 -10.66
CA VAL A 238 -1.95 22.20 -11.04
C VAL A 238 -2.76 23.42 -11.49
N THR A 239 -3.48 23.27 -12.59
CA THR A 239 -4.46 24.26 -13.06
C THR A 239 -5.87 23.71 -12.89
N ILE A 240 -6.75 24.48 -12.28
CA ILE A 240 -8.17 24.12 -12.08
C ILE A 240 -9.03 25.17 -12.77
N GLY A 241 -9.73 24.73 -13.81
CA GLY A 241 -10.59 25.57 -14.64
C GLY A 241 -11.83 26.08 -13.92
N SER A 242 -12.42 27.11 -14.47
CA SER A 242 -13.56 27.83 -13.89
C SER A 242 -14.75 26.91 -13.59
N LYS A 243 -15.46 27.19 -12.50
CA LYS A 243 -16.65 26.45 -12.04
C LYS A 243 -16.42 24.97 -11.72
N SER A 244 -15.18 24.55 -11.59
CA SER A 244 -14.83 23.17 -11.20
C SER A 244 -14.90 23.00 -9.69
N LYS A 245 -15.25 21.77 -9.24
CA LYS A 245 -15.36 21.40 -7.82
C LYS A 245 -14.43 20.25 -7.53
N ILE A 246 -13.45 20.47 -6.65
CA ILE A 246 -12.44 19.47 -6.25
C ILE A 246 -12.61 19.14 -4.79
N GLY A 247 -12.80 17.85 -4.50
CA GLY A 247 -13.03 17.33 -3.15
C GLY A 247 -14.52 17.19 -2.82
N PRO A 248 -14.87 16.69 -1.60
CA PRO A 248 -13.89 16.25 -0.60
C PRO A 248 -13.14 14.96 -0.98
N TYR A 249 -12.09 14.65 -0.23
CA TYR A 249 -11.26 13.43 -0.38
C TYR A 249 -10.60 13.28 -1.75
N ALA A 250 -10.29 14.38 -2.42
CA ALA A 250 -9.53 14.38 -3.65
C ALA A 250 -8.02 14.50 -3.38
N ALA A 251 -7.22 13.67 -4.04
CA ALA A 251 -5.77 13.81 -4.10
C ALA A 251 -5.36 14.03 -5.57
N ILE A 252 -4.89 15.23 -5.87
CA ILE A 252 -4.48 15.64 -7.23
C ILE A 252 -2.95 15.68 -7.29
N GLY A 253 -2.36 14.92 -8.21
CA GLY A 253 -0.92 14.88 -8.45
C GLY A 253 -0.36 16.17 -9.05
N GLU A 254 0.96 16.22 -9.21
CA GLU A 254 1.64 17.37 -9.81
C GLU A 254 1.40 17.46 -11.32
N ASN A 255 1.42 18.70 -11.87
CA ASN A 255 1.26 18.97 -13.29
C ASN A 255 -0.07 18.46 -13.88
N VAL A 256 -1.12 18.35 -13.09
CA VAL A 256 -2.47 17.97 -13.55
C VAL A 256 -3.20 19.22 -14.09
N ILE A 257 -3.89 19.04 -15.20
CA ILE A 257 -4.73 20.07 -15.81
C ILE A 257 -6.19 19.63 -15.67
N VAL A 258 -6.99 20.43 -15.00
CA VAL A 258 -8.43 20.25 -14.84
C VAL A 258 -9.15 21.34 -15.62
N GLY A 259 -10.00 20.95 -16.56
CA GLY A 259 -10.82 21.83 -17.39
C GLY A 259 -11.91 22.53 -16.60
N LYS A 260 -12.80 23.20 -17.33
CA LYS A 260 -13.92 23.96 -16.80
C LYS A 260 -15.09 23.06 -16.38
N GLY A 261 -15.74 23.38 -15.27
CA GLY A 261 -16.95 22.68 -14.81
C GLY A 261 -16.73 21.20 -14.45
N VAL A 262 -15.52 20.83 -14.10
CA VAL A 262 -15.14 19.44 -13.73
C VAL A 262 -15.49 19.19 -12.27
N LEU A 263 -15.98 18.00 -11.97
CA LEU A 263 -16.18 17.49 -10.62
C LEU A 263 -15.22 16.36 -10.32
N VAL A 264 -14.41 16.47 -9.26
CA VAL A 264 -13.57 15.39 -8.74
C VAL A 264 -13.86 15.20 -7.27
N GLU A 265 -14.38 14.05 -6.89
CA GLU A 265 -14.79 13.72 -5.53
C GLU A 265 -14.26 12.33 -5.15
N ASN A 266 -13.74 12.18 -3.92
CA ASN A 266 -13.25 10.92 -3.38
C ASN A 266 -12.33 10.13 -4.35
N SER A 267 -11.43 10.82 -5.03
CA SER A 267 -10.66 10.26 -6.14
C SER A 267 -9.19 10.61 -6.06
N ILE A 268 -8.37 9.78 -6.66
CA ILE A 268 -6.92 9.98 -6.76
C ILE A 268 -6.58 10.19 -8.23
N ILE A 269 -6.01 11.35 -8.54
CA ILE A 269 -5.56 11.71 -9.88
C ILE A 269 -4.04 11.76 -9.88
N PHE A 270 -3.41 10.86 -10.61
CA PHE A 270 -1.95 10.80 -10.70
C PHE A 270 -1.36 11.92 -11.53
N PRO A 271 -0.03 12.18 -11.42
CA PRO A 271 0.62 13.30 -12.09
C PRO A 271 0.42 13.36 -13.61
N ARG A 272 0.49 14.58 -14.18
CA ARG A 272 0.44 14.84 -15.62
C ARG A 272 -0.86 14.43 -16.32
N THR A 273 -1.89 14.10 -15.56
CA THR A 273 -3.23 13.78 -16.10
C THR A 273 -3.91 15.05 -16.61
N ILE A 274 -4.65 14.93 -17.71
CA ILE A 274 -5.47 15.98 -18.29
C ILE A 274 -6.93 15.57 -18.19
N ILE A 275 -7.75 16.38 -17.53
CA ILE A 275 -9.19 16.18 -17.41
C ILE A 275 -9.88 17.33 -18.14
N SER A 276 -10.59 17.01 -19.22
CA SER A 276 -11.27 18.01 -20.05
C SER A 276 -12.60 18.47 -19.44
N ASP A 277 -13.19 19.51 -20.05
CA ASP A 277 -14.36 20.22 -19.53
C ASP A 277 -15.56 19.33 -19.24
N PHE A 278 -16.31 19.68 -18.19
CA PHE A 278 -17.60 19.10 -17.81
C PHE A 278 -17.57 17.62 -17.47
N THR A 279 -16.39 17.10 -17.11
CA THR A 279 -16.18 15.72 -16.71
C THR A 279 -16.45 15.52 -15.23
N SER A 280 -17.00 14.36 -14.86
CA SER A 280 -17.29 13.99 -13.47
C SER A 280 -16.54 12.70 -13.10
N ILE A 281 -15.73 12.76 -12.05
CA ILE A 281 -14.95 11.63 -11.54
C ILE A 281 -15.28 11.45 -10.06
N LYS A 282 -15.82 10.29 -9.68
CA LYS A 282 -16.22 9.97 -8.32
C LYS A 282 -15.70 8.62 -7.89
N GLY A 283 -14.99 8.56 -6.75
CA GLY A 283 -14.53 7.32 -6.15
C GLY A 283 -13.60 6.50 -7.05
N ALA A 284 -12.74 7.15 -7.84
CA ALA A 284 -11.93 6.51 -8.86
C ALA A 284 -10.43 6.79 -8.71
N ILE A 285 -9.63 5.96 -9.33
CA ILE A 285 -8.17 6.12 -9.44
C ILE A 285 -7.83 6.35 -10.90
N ILE A 286 -7.22 7.50 -11.21
CA ILE A 286 -6.81 7.86 -12.56
C ILE A 286 -5.29 7.87 -12.64
N GLY A 287 -4.75 7.02 -13.48
CA GLY A 287 -3.31 6.80 -13.67
C GLY A 287 -2.59 7.98 -14.28
N GLU A 288 -1.27 7.91 -14.21
CA GLU A 288 -0.34 8.95 -14.62
C GLU A 288 -0.44 9.27 -16.12
N ALA A 289 -0.38 10.53 -16.47
CA ALA A 289 -0.41 11.02 -17.85
C ALA A 289 -1.61 10.52 -18.68
N SER A 290 -2.73 10.20 -18.03
CA SER A 290 -3.98 9.83 -18.70
C SER A 290 -4.69 11.06 -19.28
N MET A 291 -5.47 10.89 -20.32
CA MET A 291 -6.26 11.92 -20.96
C MET A 291 -7.74 11.59 -20.86
N ILE A 292 -8.49 12.42 -20.14
CA ILE A 292 -9.93 12.24 -19.95
C ILE A 292 -10.66 13.33 -20.76
N GLY A 293 -11.49 12.90 -21.70
CA GLY A 293 -12.25 13.74 -22.62
C GLY A 293 -13.31 14.57 -21.93
N ARG A 294 -14.09 15.31 -22.72
CA ARG A 294 -15.19 16.16 -22.28
C ARG A 294 -16.43 15.34 -21.97
N TRP A 295 -17.23 15.79 -20.99
CA TRP A 295 -18.50 15.15 -20.64
C TRP A 295 -18.37 13.67 -20.25
N VAL A 296 -17.19 13.26 -19.83
CA VAL A 296 -16.92 11.90 -19.35
C VAL A 296 -17.49 11.73 -17.94
N LYS A 297 -18.07 10.56 -17.67
CA LYS A 297 -18.48 10.14 -16.33
C LYS A 297 -17.68 8.92 -15.90
N ILE A 298 -16.98 9.02 -14.76
CA ILE A 298 -16.24 7.93 -14.16
C ILE A 298 -16.81 7.71 -12.77
N GLU A 299 -17.40 6.50 -12.55
CA GLU A 299 -18.10 6.16 -11.33
C GLU A 299 -17.21 5.43 -10.33
N ASN A 300 -17.76 5.15 -9.13
CA ASN A 300 -17.06 4.55 -8.01
C ASN A 300 -16.37 3.23 -8.37
N GLY A 301 -15.16 3.05 -7.86
CA GLY A 301 -14.37 1.83 -8.04
C GLY A 301 -13.74 1.68 -9.42
N CYS A 302 -13.88 2.70 -10.30
CA CYS A 302 -13.19 2.68 -11.59
C CYS A 302 -11.69 2.92 -11.43
N ILE A 303 -10.92 2.27 -12.28
CA ILE A 303 -9.48 2.44 -12.40
C ILE A 303 -9.16 2.75 -13.86
N VAL A 304 -8.46 3.84 -14.10
CA VAL A 304 -7.90 4.19 -15.40
C VAL A 304 -6.40 4.07 -15.31
N GLY A 305 -5.80 3.19 -16.11
CA GLY A 305 -4.35 2.94 -16.11
C GLY A 305 -3.55 4.09 -16.69
N ASP A 306 -2.24 4.08 -16.45
CA ASP A 306 -1.33 5.12 -16.93
C ASP A 306 -1.39 5.28 -18.46
N HIS A 307 -1.31 6.53 -18.94
CA HIS A 307 -1.35 6.86 -20.37
C HIS A 307 -2.63 6.43 -21.11
N ALA A 308 -3.69 6.03 -20.40
CA ALA A 308 -4.95 5.68 -21.03
C ALA A 308 -5.67 6.95 -21.53
N MET A 309 -6.48 6.76 -22.57
CA MET A 309 -7.27 7.83 -23.19
C MET A 309 -8.74 7.47 -23.13
N ILE A 310 -9.55 8.30 -22.49
CA ILE A 310 -11.02 8.18 -22.48
C ILE A 310 -11.57 9.29 -23.37
N GLN A 311 -12.26 8.93 -24.43
CA GLN A 311 -12.82 9.86 -25.40
C GLN A 311 -14.02 10.64 -24.85
N ASP A 312 -14.41 11.71 -25.54
CA ASP A 312 -15.54 12.57 -25.15
C ASP A 312 -16.85 11.77 -25.02
N ASN A 313 -17.71 12.16 -24.08
CA ASN A 313 -19.03 11.58 -23.80
C ASN A 313 -19.05 10.12 -23.34
N VAL A 314 -17.92 9.54 -22.98
CA VAL A 314 -17.82 8.17 -22.45
C VAL A 314 -18.27 8.12 -21.00
N THR A 315 -19.03 7.08 -20.64
CA THR A 315 -19.36 6.72 -19.26
C THR A 315 -18.68 5.41 -18.88
N LEU A 316 -17.90 5.42 -17.80
CA LEU A 316 -17.38 4.24 -17.14
C LEU A 316 -18.20 4.00 -15.88
N THR A 317 -19.04 2.94 -15.88
CA THR A 317 -19.85 2.60 -14.70
C THR A 317 -19.01 1.95 -13.62
N GLN A 318 -19.59 1.80 -12.44
CA GLN A 318 -18.93 1.28 -11.25
C GLN A 318 -18.09 0.04 -11.51
N GLY A 319 -16.82 0.06 -11.06
CA GLY A 319 -15.91 -1.09 -11.08
C GLY A 319 -15.26 -1.39 -12.45
N VAL A 320 -15.37 -0.48 -13.41
CA VAL A 320 -14.66 -0.63 -14.69
C VAL A 320 -13.17 -0.35 -14.50
N SER A 321 -12.33 -1.23 -15.04
CA SER A 321 -10.87 -1.08 -15.08
C SER A 321 -10.40 -0.93 -16.52
N VAL A 322 -9.61 0.09 -16.80
CA VAL A 322 -8.98 0.37 -18.09
C VAL A 322 -7.47 0.14 -17.97
N CYS A 323 -6.90 -0.75 -18.77
CA CYS A 323 -5.47 -1.02 -18.76
C CYS A 323 -4.63 0.19 -19.23
N PRO A 324 -3.34 0.25 -18.84
CA PRO A 324 -2.45 1.31 -19.30
C PRO A 324 -2.39 1.44 -20.82
N SER A 325 -2.26 2.67 -21.31
CA SER A 325 -2.18 3.03 -22.75
C SER A 325 -3.39 2.60 -23.59
N LYS A 326 -4.50 2.24 -22.95
CA LYS A 326 -5.75 1.86 -23.66
C LYS A 326 -6.54 3.10 -24.04
N GLU A 327 -7.07 3.08 -25.26
CA GLU A 327 -8.08 4.04 -25.70
C GLU A 327 -9.48 3.47 -25.53
N VAL A 328 -10.40 4.28 -24.97
CA VAL A 328 -11.81 3.94 -24.78
C VAL A 328 -12.66 4.96 -25.52
N THR A 329 -13.35 4.50 -26.56
CA THR A 329 -14.16 5.35 -27.47
C THR A 329 -15.65 5.24 -27.22
N GLU A 330 -16.11 4.25 -26.46
CA GLU A 330 -17.51 3.97 -26.17
C GLU A 330 -17.75 3.76 -24.68
N SER A 331 -18.95 4.06 -24.23
CA SER A 331 -19.34 3.88 -22.84
C SER A 331 -19.31 2.40 -22.42
N VAL A 332 -18.83 2.15 -21.21
CA VAL A 332 -18.73 0.83 -20.60
C VAL A 332 -19.71 0.75 -19.45
N LEU A 333 -20.83 0.08 -19.69
CA LEU A 333 -22.01 0.07 -18.80
C LEU A 333 -22.07 -1.17 -17.88
N THR A 334 -21.04 -2.00 -17.87
CA THR A 334 -20.91 -3.16 -16.99
C THR A 334 -19.49 -3.29 -16.45
N PRO A 335 -19.30 -3.70 -15.18
CA PRO A 335 -17.96 -3.91 -14.62
C PRO A 335 -17.15 -4.88 -15.46
N LYS A 336 -16.02 -4.44 -15.99
CA LYS A 336 -15.06 -5.27 -16.74
C LYS A 336 -13.68 -4.62 -16.79
N CYS A 337 -12.70 -5.44 -17.12
CA CYS A 337 -11.35 -4.99 -17.43
C CYS A 337 -11.19 -4.84 -18.95
N LEU A 338 -10.80 -3.65 -19.40
CA LEU A 338 -10.47 -3.34 -20.79
C LEU A 338 -8.96 -3.49 -20.98
N MET A 339 -8.56 -4.57 -21.62
CA MET A 339 -7.17 -4.89 -21.93
C MET A 339 -6.72 -4.31 -23.26
#